data_3f8709e0e2876d57ba6c8abfa930b3a7
#
_entry.id   3f8709e0e2876d57ba6c8abfa930b3a7
#
_cell.length_a   1.000
_cell.length_b   1.000
_cell.length_c   1.000
_cell.angle_alpha   90.00
_cell.angle_beta   90.00
_cell.angle_gamma   90.00
#
_symmetry.space_group_name_H-M   'P 1'
#
loop_
_entity.id
_entity.type
_entity.pdbx_description
1 polymer ?
#
loop_
_entity_poly.entity_id
_entity_poly.type
_entity_poly.pdbx_seq_one_letter_code
_entity_poly.pdbx_strand_id
1 'polypeptide(L)'
;DLDNKLDNELDIAHAALDRIKKHNGEWIETVPDIVYESAPSGYYIKRFEHVVGLTSFPDQLPCCVHVRAKNKIMYGLTRTKPLHHTQQEIIPFNGEFAEFTLNVELNNEFFGRILQMGEGLEITEPEEARHLIKSKVEELSKIYSV
;
A
#
# COMPACT_ATOMS: atom_id res chain seq x y z
N ASP A 1 -10.48 -18.26 -19.19
CA ASP A 1 -11.21 -18.78 -18.01
C ASP A 1 -10.36 -19.59 -17.05
N LEU A 2 -9.09 -19.81 -17.34
CA LEU A 2 -8.13 -20.42 -16.41
C LEU A 2 -7.53 -19.39 -15.46
N ASP A 3 -7.44 -18.13 -15.86
CA ASP A 3 -6.88 -17.05 -15.04
C ASP A 3 -7.75 -16.70 -13.82
N ASN A 4 -9.07 -16.86 -13.93
CA ASN A 4 -10.01 -16.57 -12.84
C ASN A 4 -10.11 -17.67 -11.77
N LYS A 5 -9.54 -18.85 -12.01
CA LYS A 5 -9.60 -19.99 -11.08
C LYS A 5 -8.39 -20.03 -10.14
N LEU A 6 -7.28 -19.44 -10.56
CA LEU A 6 -6.04 -19.38 -9.79
C LEU A 6 -6.09 -18.33 -8.66
N ASP A 7 -6.85 -17.25 -8.83
CA ASP A 7 -6.97 -16.19 -7.81
C ASP A 7 -7.81 -16.61 -6.59
N ASN A 8 -8.63 -17.65 -6.69
CA ASN A 8 -9.52 -18.11 -5.62
C ASN A 8 -8.95 -19.27 -4.77
N GLU A 9 -7.82 -19.87 -5.13
CA GLU A 9 -7.28 -21.06 -4.44
C GLU A 9 -5.91 -20.84 -3.78
N LEU A 10 -5.26 -19.68 -3.97
CA LEU A 10 -3.99 -19.37 -3.33
C LEU A 10 -4.19 -18.34 -2.23
N ASP A 11 -4.57 -18.81 -1.04
CA ASP A 11 -4.31 -18.09 0.22
C ASP A 11 -2.80 -18.03 0.44
N ILE A 12 -2.12 -17.11 -0.27
CA ILE A 12 -0.70 -16.88 -0.09
C ILE A 12 -0.51 -16.10 1.19
N ALA A 13 -0.30 -16.81 2.29
CA ALA A 13 0.13 -16.23 3.53
C ALA A 13 1.59 -15.75 3.38
N HIS A 14 1.81 -14.45 3.34
CA HIS A 14 3.15 -13.88 3.45
C HIS A 14 3.60 -13.99 4.90
N ALA A 15 4.37 -15.02 5.21
CA ALA A 15 5.00 -15.17 6.51
C ALA A 15 6.47 -14.74 6.43
N ALA A 16 6.89 -13.87 7.33
CA ALA A 16 8.30 -13.59 7.50
C ALA A 16 9.01 -14.86 8.01
N LEU A 17 10.08 -15.27 7.35
CA LEU A 17 10.78 -16.52 7.64
C LEU A 17 11.27 -16.60 9.10
N ASP A 18 11.60 -15.47 9.71
CA ASP A 18 11.98 -15.37 11.14
C ASP A 18 10.86 -15.69 12.13
N ARG A 19 9.60 -15.67 11.67
CA ARG A 19 8.40 -16.01 12.45
C ARG A 19 7.95 -17.45 12.31
N ILE A 20 8.54 -18.21 11.40
CA ILE A 20 8.27 -19.65 11.25
C ILE A 20 8.86 -20.38 12.43
N LYS A 21 7.99 -20.88 13.31
CA LYS A 21 8.41 -21.65 14.49
C LYS A 21 8.60 -23.12 14.12
N LYS A 22 9.63 -23.73 14.70
CA LYS A 22 9.79 -25.17 14.64
C LYS A 22 8.63 -25.85 15.39
N HIS A 23 8.05 -26.88 14.80
CA HIS A 23 7.11 -27.76 15.49
C HIS A 23 7.92 -28.94 16.10
N ASN A 24 7.84 -29.13 17.39
CA ASN A 24 8.60 -30.15 18.14
C ASN A 24 10.13 -30.13 17.92
N GLY A 25 10.71 -28.94 17.66
CA GLY A 25 12.14 -28.80 17.43
C GLY A 25 12.60 -29.06 15.98
N GLU A 26 11.72 -29.53 15.13
CA GLU A 26 11.96 -29.74 13.71
C GLU A 26 11.34 -28.63 12.86
N TRP A 27 11.94 -28.32 11.71
CA TRP A 27 11.35 -27.41 10.76
C TRP A 27 10.04 -28.04 10.25
N ILE A 28 9.01 -27.21 10.11
CA ILE A 28 7.75 -27.65 9.48
C ILE A 28 8.11 -28.06 8.05
N GLU A 29 8.08 -29.35 7.76
CA GLU A 29 8.13 -29.84 6.41
C GLU A 29 6.84 -29.42 5.70
N THR A 30 6.97 -29.06 4.44
CA THR A 30 5.80 -28.86 3.58
C THR A 30 4.94 -30.12 3.60
N VAL A 31 3.63 -29.98 3.68
CA VAL A 31 2.71 -31.12 3.72
C VAL A 31 3.08 -32.07 2.57
N PRO A 32 3.34 -33.37 2.86
CA PRO A 32 3.90 -34.32 1.88
C PRO A 32 3.12 -34.44 0.58
N ASP A 33 1.81 -34.16 0.58
CA ASP A 33 0.91 -34.28 -0.56
C ASP A 33 0.74 -33.00 -1.37
N ILE A 34 1.40 -31.90 -0.97
CA ILE A 34 1.38 -30.65 -1.71
C ILE A 34 2.57 -30.63 -2.67
N VAL A 35 2.29 -30.76 -3.95
CA VAL A 35 3.27 -30.52 -5.00
C VAL A 35 3.60 -29.03 -5.01
N TYR A 36 4.87 -28.67 -4.77
CA TYR A 36 5.30 -27.28 -4.89
C TYR A 36 5.14 -26.84 -6.34
N GLU A 37 4.29 -25.87 -6.55
CA GLU A 37 4.20 -25.16 -7.82
C GLU A 37 4.84 -23.78 -7.66
N SER A 38 5.79 -23.48 -8.52
CA SER A 38 6.35 -22.14 -8.56
C SER A 38 5.31 -21.15 -9.11
N ALA A 39 5.23 -19.97 -8.50
CA ALA A 39 4.38 -18.92 -9.02
C ALA A 39 4.69 -18.63 -10.50
N PRO A 40 3.67 -18.37 -11.34
CA PRO A 40 3.87 -18.01 -12.73
C PRO A 40 4.85 -16.85 -12.89
N SER A 41 5.59 -16.81 -14.01
CA SER A 41 6.49 -15.71 -14.31
C SER A 41 5.75 -14.37 -14.28
N GLY A 42 6.27 -13.40 -13.54
CA GLY A 42 5.66 -12.07 -13.40
C GLY A 42 4.52 -11.99 -12.38
N TYR A 43 4.13 -13.10 -11.73
CA TYR A 43 3.05 -13.10 -10.73
C TYR A 43 3.26 -12.04 -9.64
N TYR A 44 4.43 -12.03 -9.00
CA TYR A 44 4.72 -11.08 -7.92
C TYR A 44 4.77 -9.63 -8.40
N ILE A 45 5.29 -9.39 -9.61
CA ILE A 45 5.33 -8.05 -10.20
C ILE A 45 3.90 -7.53 -10.36
N LYS A 46 3.03 -8.33 -10.98
CA LYS A 46 1.63 -7.96 -11.23
C LYS A 46 0.84 -7.83 -9.91
N ARG A 47 1.07 -8.74 -8.97
CA ARG A 47 0.36 -8.77 -7.68
C ARG A 47 0.65 -7.55 -6.81
N PHE A 48 1.89 -7.04 -6.84
CA PHE A 48 2.34 -5.93 -6.02
C PHE A 48 2.49 -4.61 -6.81
N GLU A 49 2.04 -4.58 -8.05
CA GLU A 49 2.19 -3.40 -8.93
C GLU A 49 1.61 -2.11 -8.33
N HIS A 50 0.53 -2.23 -7.58
CA HIS A 50 -0.18 -1.09 -6.98
C HIS A 50 -0.08 -1.05 -5.46
N VAL A 51 0.77 -1.87 -4.87
CA VAL A 51 0.90 -2.01 -3.43
C VAL A 51 1.99 -1.10 -2.89
N VAL A 52 1.65 -0.26 -1.94
CA VAL A 52 2.65 0.46 -1.13
C VAL A 52 3.05 -0.46 0.02
N GLY A 53 4.33 -0.85 0.08
CA GLY A 53 4.81 -1.82 1.06
C GLY A 53 4.56 -3.26 0.62
N LEU A 54 4.09 -4.12 1.53
CA LEU A 54 3.93 -5.56 1.30
C LEU A 54 2.52 -6.09 1.59
N THR A 55 1.67 -5.27 2.21
CA THR A 55 0.32 -5.72 2.61
C THR A 55 -0.66 -5.49 1.47
N SER A 56 -1.21 -6.57 0.95
CA SER A 56 -2.27 -6.55 -0.05
C SER A 56 -3.32 -7.59 0.32
N PHE A 57 -4.58 -7.25 0.10
CA PHE A 57 -5.71 -8.14 0.34
C PHE A 57 -6.31 -8.60 -0.98
N PRO A 58 -6.79 -9.86 -1.07
CA PRO A 58 -7.29 -10.44 -2.33
C PRO A 58 -8.38 -9.62 -3.00
N ASP A 59 -9.25 -9.00 -2.21
CA ASP A 59 -10.42 -8.25 -2.69
C ASP A 59 -10.17 -6.75 -2.84
N GLN A 60 -8.96 -6.29 -2.53
CA GLN A 60 -8.62 -4.86 -2.60
C GLN A 60 -8.16 -4.49 -4.00
N LEU A 61 -8.94 -3.66 -4.67
CA LEU A 61 -8.60 -3.12 -5.98
C LEU A 61 -7.85 -1.80 -5.83
N PRO A 62 -6.85 -1.52 -6.71
CA PRO A 62 -6.19 -0.23 -6.73
C PRO A 62 -7.16 0.86 -7.20
N CYS A 63 -7.00 2.05 -6.63
CA CYS A 63 -7.75 3.24 -7.05
C CYS A 63 -6.81 4.41 -7.32
N CYS A 64 -7.29 5.34 -8.14
CA CYS A 64 -6.59 6.59 -8.40
C CYS A 64 -6.78 7.53 -7.20
N VAL A 65 -5.67 7.86 -6.54
CA VAL A 65 -5.65 8.78 -5.40
C VAL A 65 -5.00 10.08 -5.83
N HIS A 66 -5.64 11.20 -5.50
CA HIS A 66 -5.07 12.53 -5.66
C HIS A 66 -4.48 12.99 -4.33
N VAL A 67 -3.25 13.46 -4.37
CA VAL A 67 -2.56 14.04 -3.22
C VAL A 67 -2.07 15.44 -3.53
N ARG A 68 -2.23 16.35 -2.57
CA ARG A 68 -1.85 17.75 -2.69
C ARG A 68 -0.71 18.06 -1.74
N ALA A 69 0.42 18.51 -2.29
CA ALA A 69 1.52 19.07 -1.52
C ALA A 69 1.25 20.56 -1.26
N LYS A 70 1.11 20.94 0.01
CA LYS A 70 0.61 22.25 0.47
C LYS A 70 1.69 23.33 0.57
N ASN A 71 2.94 23.00 0.29
CA ASN A 71 4.05 23.96 0.30
C ASN A 71 5.21 23.47 -0.57
N LYS A 72 6.16 24.37 -0.86
CA LYS A 72 7.30 24.11 -1.73
C LYS A 72 8.24 22.99 -1.21
N ILE A 73 8.37 22.85 0.11
CA ILE A 73 9.22 21.80 0.71
C ILE A 73 8.58 20.44 0.44
N MET A 74 7.29 20.32 0.75
CA MET A 74 6.55 19.08 0.52
C MET A 74 6.48 18.71 -0.96
N TYR A 75 6.29 19.70 -1.84
CA TYR A 75 6.39 19.49 -3.28
C TYR A 75 7.75 18.88 -3.67
N GLY A 76 8.85 19.47 -3.20
CA GLY A 76 10.20 18.96 -3.47
C GLY A 76 10.40 17.54 -2.96
N LEU A 77 9.92 17.22 -1.76
CA LEU A 77 10.00 15.88 -1.16
C LEU A 77 9.18 14.86 -1.96
N THR A 78 7.93 15.17 -2.28
CA THR A 78 7.03 14.27 -3.00
C THR A 78 7.52 14.00 -4.43
N ARG A 79 8.13 15.01 -5.06
CA ARG A 79 8.70 14.88 -6.40
C ARG A 79 9.98 14.05 -6.42
N THR A 80 10.87 14.23 -5.43
CA THR A 80 12.18 13.55 -5.39
C THR A 80 12.12 12.16 -4.76
N LYS A 81 11.13 11.92 -3.91
CA LYS A 81 10.85 10.64 -3.26
C LYS A 81 9.38 10.27 -3.48
N PRO A 82 9.03 9.76 -4.67
CA PRO A 82 7.66 9.38 -4.97
C PRO A 82 7.10 8.41 -3.93
N LEU A 83 5.83 8.58 -3.58
CA LEU A 83 5.12 7.68 -2.68
C LEU A 83 4.96 6.28 -3.29
N HIS A 84 4.81 6.24 -4.61
CA HIS A 84 4.69 5.03 -5.40
C HIS A 84 5.18 5.26 -6.83
N HIS A 85 5.60 4.20 -7.54
CA HIS A 85 6.10 4.31 -8.91
C HIS A 85 5.06 4.79 -9.93
N THR A 86 3.75 4.61 -9.63
CA THR A 86 2.66 5.12 -10.47
C THR A 86 2.37 6.61 -10.28
N GLN A 87 3.12 7.29 -9.40
CA GLN A 87 2.93 8.71 -9.14
C GLN A 87 3.17 9.56 -10.39
N GLN A 88 2.22 10.45 -10.68
CA GLN A 88 2.31 11.43 -11.75
C GLN A 88 2.01 12.83 -11.22
N GLU A 89 2.81 13.80 -11.60
CA GLU A 89 2.54 15.21 -11.33
C GLU A 89 1.48 15.72 -12.31
N ILE A 90 0.35 16.22 -11.80
CA ILE A 90 -0.73 16.77 -12.61
C ILE A 90 -0.81 18.29 -12.53
N ILE A 91 -0.43 18.87 -11.37
CA ILE A 91 -0.31 20.32 -11.20
C ILE A 91 1.06 20.57 -10.56
N PRO A 92 2.00 21.21 -11.27
CA PRO A 92 3.27 21.65 -10.68
C PRO A 92 3.02 22.74 -9.65
N PHE A 93 3.98 22.94 -8.74
CA PHE A 93 3.83 23.93 -7.67
C PHE A 93 3.58 25.34 -8.22
N ASN A 94 2.41 25.89 -7.91
CA ASN A 94 1.92 27.18 -8.42
C ASN A 94 2.13 28.36 -7.45
N GLY A 95 2.82 28.14 -6.33
CA GLY A 95 2.99 29.11 -5.25
C GLY A 95 2.15 28.83 -4.01
N GLU A 96 1.06 28.04 -4.17
CA GLU A 96 0.17 27.64 -3.08
C GLU A 96 0.23 26.12 -2.85
N PHE A 97 0.11 25.33 -3.91
CA PHE A 97 0.13 23.86 -3.84
C PHE A 97 0.65 23.24 -5.15
N ALA A 98 0.89 21.94 -5.09
CA ALA A 98 1.08 21.06 -6.23
C ALA A 98 0.18 19.84 -6.10
N GLU A 99 -0.19 19.18 -7.19
CA GLU A 99 -0.98 17.94 -7.15
C GLU A 99 -0.32 16.81 -7.92
N PHE A 100 -0.50 15.62 -7.35
CA PHE A 100 -0.05 14.35 -7.91
C PHE A 100 -1.19 13.34 -7.88
N THR A 101 -1.18 12.42 -8.83
CA THR A 101 -2.02 11.23 -8.81
C THR A 101 -1.18 10.00 -8.57
N LEU A 102 -1.78 8.98 -7.95
CA LEU A 102 -1.21 7.66 -7.73
C LEU A 102 -2.29 6.61 -7.99
N ASN A 103 -1.91 5.46 -8.54
CA ASN A 103 -2.80 4.32 -8.64
C ASN A 103 -2.33 3.26 -7.65
N VAL A 104 -3.00 3.16 -6.50
CA VAL A 104 -2.55 2.36 -5.35
C VAL A 104 -3.69 1.68 -4.62
N GLU A 105 -3.38 0.58 -3.94
CA GLU A 105 -4.27 -0.02 -2.94
C GLU A 105 -4.29 0.82 -1.66
N LEU A 106 -5.47 1.02 -1.07
CA LEU A 106 -5.66 1.81 0.15
C LEU A 106 -5.31 0.96 1.39
N ASN A 107 -4.05 0.57 1.51
CA ASN A 107 -3.56 -0.23 2.64
C ASN A 107 -2.98 0.64 3.77
N ASN A 108 -2.67 0.01 4.90
CA ASN A 108 -2.13 0.73 6.07
C ASN A 108 -0.75 1.36 5.81
N GLU A 109 0.05 0.76 4.94
CA GLU A 109 1.39 1.25 4.61
C GLU A 109 1.31 2.52 3.75
N PHE A 110 0.34 2.58 2.83
CA PHE A 110 0.04 3.81 2.09
C PHE A 110 -0.37 4.94 3.02
N PHE A 111 -1.36 4.72 3.89
CA PHE A 111 -1.78 5.74 4.86
C PHE A 111 -0.66 6.11 5.84
N GLY A 112 0.16 5.16 6.25
CA GLY A 112 1.35 5.41 7.06
C GLY A 112 2.32 6.38 6.39
N ARG A 113 2.55 6.25 5.08
CA ARG A 113 3.38 7.20 4.32
C ARG A 113 2.76 8.59 4.24
N ILE A 114 1.44 8.69 4.06
CA ILE A 114 0.75 9.98 4.07
C ILE A 114 0.88 10.64 5.45
N LEU A 115 0.61 9.91 6.53
CA LEU A 115 0.71 10.43 7.89
C LEU A 115 2.14 10.86 8.26
N GLN A 116 3.15 10.18 7.74
CA GLN A 116 4.56 10.55 7.92
C GLN A 116 4.88 11.95 7.36
N MET A 117 4.15 12.39 6.33
CA MET A 117 4.32 13.72 5.72
C MET A 117 3.60 14.83 6.50
N GLY A 118 2.84 14.47 7.53
CA GLY A 118 2.11 15.41 8.38
C GLY A 118 1.12 16.29 7.60
N GLU A 119 0.95 17.52 8.06
CA GLU A 119 0.02 18.48 7.48
C GLU A 119 0.46 19.02 6.10
N GLY A 120 1.66 18.68 5.65
CA GLY A 120 2.19 19.13 4.36
C GLY A 120 1.63 18.40 3.15
N LEU A 121 1.05 17.21 3.34
CA LEU A 121 0.48 16.40 2.28
C LEU A 121 -0.97 16.01 2.61
N GLU A 122 -1.87 16.26 1.67
CA GLU A 122 -3.30 16.01 1.83
C GLU A 122 -3.81 15.07 0.73
N ILE A 123 -4.62 14.07 1.10
CA ILE A 123 -5.42 13.32 0.13
C ILE A 123 -6.64 14.18 -0.23
N THR A 124 -6.81 14.49 -1.51
CA THR A 124 -7.95 15.27 -2.00
C THR A 124 -9.06 14.38 -2.58
N GLU A 125 -8.68 13.28 -3.21
CA GLU A 125 -9.59 12.28 -3.80
C GLU A 125 -8.99 10.87 -3.68
N PRO A 126 -9.80 9.80 -3.71
CA PRO A 126 -11.26 9.79 -3.65
C PRO A 126 -11.76 10.05 -2.22
N GLU A 127 -13.06 10.31 -2.08
CA GLU A 127 -13.68 10.58 -0.77
C GLU A 127 -13.50 9.41 0.20
N GLU A 128 -13.52 8.18 -0.28
CA GLU A 128 -13.23 6.98 0.51
C GLU A 128 -11.83 7.05 1.17
N ALA A 129 -10.79 7.39 0.41
CA ALA A 129 -9.44 7.52 0.95
C ALA A 129 -9.34 8.67 1.96
N ARG A 130 -10.05 9.79 1.72
CA ARG A 130 -10.16 10.90 2.67
C ARG A 130 -10.85 10.48 3.98
N HIS A 131 -11.91 9.70 3.88
CA HIS A 131 -12.62 9.15 5.06
C HIS A 131 -11.72 8.25 5.89
N LEU A 132 -10.98 7.34 5.24
CA LEU A 132 -10.08 6.41 5.91
C LEU A 132 -8.93 7.13 6.63
N ILE A 133 -8.28 8.11 5.98
CA ILE A 133 -7.21 8.88 6.62
C ILE A 133 -7.75 9.75 7.78
N LYS A 134 -8.93 10.34 7.61
CA LYS A 134 -9.59 11.12 8.66
C LYS A 134 -9.84 10.28 9.90
N SER A 135 -10.42 9.08 9.75
CA SER A 135 -10.65 8.14 10.85
C SER A 135 -9.36 7.81 11.61
N LYS A 136 -8.27 7.54 10.89
CA LYS A 136 -6.96 7.28 11.50
C LYS A 136 -6.42 8.48 12.29
N VAL A 137 -6.57 9.69 11.76
CA VAL A 137 -6.15 10.92 12.47
C VAL A 137 -6.99 11.15 13.73
N GLU A 138 -8.28 10.90 13.68
CA GLU A 138 -9.17 11.01 14.85
C GLU A 138 -8.82 9.99 15.94
N GLU A 139 -8.49 8.76 15.56
CA GLU A 139 -8.02 7.74 16.51
C GLU A 139 -6.68 8.13 17.14
N LEU A 140 -5.72 8.59 16.34
CA LEU A 140 -4.45 9.10 16.84
C LEU A 140 -4.66 10.29 17.79
N SER A 141 -5.54 11.22 17.45
CA SER A 141 -5.88 12.37 18.31
C SER A 141 -6.39 11.93 19.66
N LYS A 142 -7.24 10.90 19.72
CA LYS A 142 -7.75 10.35 21.00
C LYS A 142 -6.64 9.77 21.88
N ILE A 143 -5.66 9.12 21.28
CA ILE A 143 -4.52 8.54 22.01
C ILE A 143 -3.65 9.62 22.66
N TYR A 144 -3.46 10.74 21.97
CA TYR A 144 -2.60 11.85 22.42
C TYR A 144 -3.35 13.03 23.04
N SER A 145 -4.68 12.93 23.18
CA SER A 145 -5.47 13.92 23.93
C SER A 145 -5.22 13.72 25.44
N VAL A 146 -4.65 14.71 26.09
CA VAL A 146 -4.44 14.77 27.54
C VAL A 146 -5.65 15.41 28.20
#